data_9cc31fff7e944fe344fa0d8373de42f3
#
_entry.id   9cc31fff7e944fe344fa0d8373de42f3
#
_cell.length_a   1.000
_cell.length_b   1.000
_cell.length_c   1.000
_cell.angle_alpha   90.00
_cell.angle_beta   90.00
_cell.angle_gamma   90.00
#
_symmetry.space_group_name_H-M   'P 1'
#
loop_
_entity.id
_entity.type
_entity.pdbx_description
1 polymer ?
#
loop_
_entity_poly.entity_id
_entity_poly.type
_entity_poly.pdbx_seq_one_letter_code
_entity_poly.pdbx_strand_id
1 'polypeptide(L)'
;MKNFWKENWVAILLMIFISAIIFLIDIKWWPWYERPSQKEEIYSENFLENLKVIPWTILQWPSNDLYSRYWEFLKNTDEYLKLETYDFTNKFFKSRFQDILNRWVPVQIILENNKYQEYGNTFHDLQTYFTWDKNIQLRSDEQMWTMYVHAKVTLNEDAFWVQTANLTKSSFESNREHFFYSSDSDFHESLEKLLDADWIWDDLSTLNLHPNLVVCPLNCREVIKTLLEKAEKSIVIQTQYITDSEILDILHRKSEEMDMAIIVADTDDNYDLISYFWPWIARTLKTHYNHTKMILVDEKYLLLGSMNLSSNSLDNNREIWIILMDTWQISTFEKWFEKDRVNSI
;
A
#
# COMPACT_ATOMS: atom_id res chain seq x y z
N MET A 1 45.99 22.93 23.65
CA MET A 1 44.63 23.18 23.07
C MET A 1 44.42 24.60 22.54
N LYS A 2 44.87 25.66 23.19
CA LYS A 2 44.64 27.05 22.71
C LYS A 2 45.37 27.39 21.39
N ASN A 3 46.51 26.76 21.07
CA ASN A 3 47.27 27.05 19.83
C ASN A 3 46.71 26.27 18.61
N PHE A 4 46.14 25.07 18.79
CA PHE A 4 45.53 24.29 17.72
C PHE A 4 44.38 25.05 17.03
N TRP A 5 43.55 25.74 17.78
CA TRP A 5 42.41 26.50 17.26
C TRP A 5 42.84 27.79 16.53
N LYS A 6 43.99 28.40 16.90
CA LYS A 6 44.48 29.62 16.24
C LYS A 6 45.14 29.34 14.87
N GLU A 7 45.77 28.16 14.71
CA GLU A 7 46.47 27.83 13.46
C GLU A 7 45.56 27.15 12.43
N ASN A 8 44.43 26.53 12.86
CA ASN A 8 43.56 25.78 11.98
C ASN A 8 42.17 26.42 11.73
N TRP A 9 41.97 27.61 12.29
CA TRP A 9 40.68 28.28 12.22
C TRP A 9 40.25 28.60 10.76
N VAL A 10 41.17 28.93 9.84
CA VAL A 10 40.85 29.13 8.41
C VAL A 10 40.44 27.82 7.76
N ALA A 11 41.09 26.71 8.08
CA ALA A 11 40.73 25.40 7.58
C ALA A 11 39.38 24.91 8.11
N ILE A 12 39.04 25.22 9.36
CA ILE A 12 37.74 24.91 9.96
C ILE A 12 36.66 25.73 9.31
N LEU A 13 36.83 27.01 9.06
CA LEU A 13 35.88 27.86 8.33
C LEU A 13 35.70 27.39 6.88
N LEU A 14 36.79 26.99 6.22
CA LEU A 14 36.71 26.45 4.87
C LEU A 14 35.90 25.12 4.85
N MET A 15 36.09 24.23 5.80
CA MET A 15 35.31 23.00 5.91
C MET A 15 33.84 23.28 6.18
N ILE A 16 33.50 24.21 7.07
CA ILE A 16 32.12 24.63 7.34
C ILE A 16 31.51 25.25 6.08
N PHE A 17 32.26 26.08 5.36
CA PHE A 17 31.81 26.71 4.13
C PHE A 17 31.61 25.71 2.99
N ILE A 18 32.52 24.74 2.83
CA ILE A 18 32.39 23.63 1.87
C ILE A 18 31.22 22.74 2.23
N SER A 19 31.03 22.38 3.53
CA SER A 19 29.90 21.61 3.98
C SER A 19 28.56 22.34 3.74
N ALA A 20 28.53 23.64 3.96
CA ALA A 20 27.35 24.48 3.67
C ALA A 20 27.10 24.58 2.16
N ILE A 21 28.13 24.65 1.32
CA ILE A 21 27.99 24.63 -0.14
C ILE A 21 27.53 23.24 -0.62
N ILE A 22 28.08 22.16 -0.09
CA ILE A 22 27.65 20.79 -0.41
C ILE A 22 26.18 20.63 0.01
N PHE A 23 25.81 21.06 1.21
CA PHE A 23 24.43 21.04 1.67
C PHE A 23 23.49 21.88 0.79
N LEU A 24 23.92 23.06 0.34
CA LEU A 24 23.17 23.92 -0.57
C LEU A 24 23.13 23.35 -2.02
N ILE A 25 24.17 22.61 -2.42
CA ILE A 25 24.18 21.91 -3.71
C ILE A 25 23.32 20.68 -3.62
N ASP A 26 23.36 19.88 -2.55
CA ASP A 26 22.47 18.74 -2.32
C ASP A 26 20.99 19.19 -2.24
N ILE A 27 20.71 20.33 -1.61
CA ILE A 27 19.38 20.96 -1.64
C ILE A 27 18.99 21.43 -3.06
N LYS A 28 19.95 21.87 -3.90
CA LYS A 28 19.68 22.27 -5.29
C LYS A 28 19.65 21.12 -6.28
N TRP A 29 20.29 20.00 -5.96
CA TRP A 29 20.32 18.79 -6.81
C TRP A 29 19.37 17.70 -6.35
N TRP A 30 18.75 17.84 -5.17
CA TRP A 30 17.49 17.17 -4.94
C TRP A 30 16.51 17.91 -5.84
N PRO A 31 16.00 17.29 -6.91
CA PRO A 31 14.90 17.91 -7.61
C PRO A 31 13.85 18.05 -6.52
N TRP A 32 13.58 19.30 -6.12
CA TRP A 32 12.32 19.60 -5.50
C TRP A 32 11.33 19.09 -6.54
N TYR A 33 10.82 17.90 -6.29
CA TYR A 33 9.61 17.48 -6.91
C TYR A 33 8.64 18.62 -6.57
N GLU A 34 8.54 19.60 -7.48
CA GLU A 34 7.31 20.35 -7.56
C GLU A 34 6.31 19.27 -7.79
N ARG A 35 5.63 18.84 -6.69
CA ARG A 35 4.45 18.00 -6.81
C ARG A 35 3.71 18.59 -7.98
N PRO A 36 3.46 17.86 -9.08
CA PRO A 36 2.67 18.41 -10.17
C PRO A 36 1.52 19.04 -9.45
N SER A 37 1.36 20.37 -9.60
CA SER A 37 0.41 21.18 -8.84
C SER A 37 -0.84 20.32 -8.81
N GLN A 38 -1.14 19.74 -7.63
CA GLN A 38 -2.20 18.75 -7.52
C GLN A 38 -3.34 19.44 -8.22
N LYS A 39 -3.79 18.87 -9.33
CA LYS A 39 -4.96 19.41 -10.00
C LYS A 39 -6.05 19.20 -8.98
N GLU A 40 -6.30 20.20 -8.12
CA GLU A 40 -7.46 20.26 -7.23
C GLU A 40 -8.77 19.96 -8.00
N GLU A 41 -8.72 20.01 -9.33
CA GLU A 41 -9.80 19.69 -10.25
C GLU A 41 -10.07 18.18 -10.46
N ILE A 42 -9.15 17.24 -10.10
CA ILE A 42 -9.37 15.81 -10.40
C ILE A 42 -10.37 15.17 -9.43
N TYR A 43 -10.50 15.69 -8.22
CA TYR A 43 -11.44 15.20 -7.21
C TYR A 43 -12.50 16.26 -6.92
N SER A 44 -13.26 16.61 -7.98
CA SER A 44 -14.44 17.45 -7.91
C SER A 44 -15.42 16.91 -6.85
N GLU A 45 -16.32 17.76 -6.39
CA GLU A 45 -17.45 17.39 -5.50
C GLU A 45 -18.21 16.14 -5.96
N ASN A 46 -18.07 15.75 -7.22
CA ASN A 46 -18.72 14.63 -7.88
C ASN A 46 -17.89 13.33 -7.96
N PHE A 47 -16.73 13.26 -7.31
CA PHE A 47 -15.89 12.03 -7.33
C PHE A 47 -16.71 10.79 -6.93
N LEU A 48 -17.49 10.87 -5.86
CA LEU A 48 -18.28 9.75 -5.34
C LEU A 48 -19.41 9.32 -6.32
N GLU A 49 -19.86 10.20 -7.19
CA GLU A 49 -20.90 9.92 -8.19
C GLU A 49 -20.33 9.11 -9.38
N ASN A 50 -19.02 9.16 -9.60
CA ASN A 50 -18.37 8.45 -10.69
C ASN A 50 -17.95 7.02 -10.31
N LEU A 51 -18.03 6.65 -9.03
CA LEU A 51 -17.67 5.31 -8.57
C LEU A 51 -18.61 4.25 -9.16
N LYS A 52 -18.04 3.11 -9.54
CA LYS A 52 -18.74 1.98 -10.13
C LYS A 52 -18.83 0.80 -9.16
N VAL A 53 -19.86 -0.02 -9.30
CA VAL A 53 -19.91 -1.32 -8.64
C VAL A 53 -19.08 -2.30 -9.47
N ILE A 54 -18.06 -2.89 -8.83
CA ILE A 54 -17.15 -3.85 -9.47
C ILE A 54 -17.49 -5.24 -8.94
N PRO A 55 -17.79 -6.23 -9.82
CA PRO A 55 -18.01 -7.62 -9.40
C PRO A 55 -16.69 -8.27 -8.96
N TRP A 56 -16.69 -8.93 -7.77
CA TRP A 56 -15.44 -9.38 -7.16
C TRP A 56 -15.64 -10.31 -5.97
N THR A 57 -14.53 -10.84 -5.45
CA THR A 57 -14.50 -11.66 -4.24
C THR A 57 -13.52 -11.08 -3.22
N ILE A 58 -14.01 -10.87 -2.00
CA ILE A 58 -13.16 -10.53 -0.87
C ILE A 58 -12.85 -11.78 -0.05
N LEU A 59 -11.63 -11.88 0.45
CA LEU A 59 -11.17 -12.95 1.32
C LEU A 59 -10.46 -12.36 2.52
N GLN A 60 -10.69 -12.96 3.69
CA GLN A 60 -9.97 -12.63 4.91
C GLN A 60 -9.04 -13.79 5.29
N TRP A 61 -7.83 -13.46 5.70
CA TRP A 61 -6.89 -14.45 6.24
C TRP A 61 -6.77 -14.33 7.78
N PRO A 62 -6.62 -15.44 8.50
CA PRO A 62 -6.48 -16.84 8.05
C PRO A 62 -7.79 -17.42 7.49
N SER A 63 -7.66 -18.14 6.34
CA SER A 63 -8.71 -18.96 5.76
C SER A 63 -8.12 -20.25 5.18
N ASN A 64 -8.92 -21.30 5.04
CA ASN A 64 -8.41 -22.61 4.61
C ASN A 64 -8.17 -22.71 3.09
N ASP A 65 -8.67 -21.76 2.29
CA ASP A 65 -8.71 -21.86 0.83
C ASP A 65 -7.87 -20.80 0.09
N LEU A 66 -7.27 -19.82 0.80
CA LEU A 66 -6.54 -18.74 0.18
C LEU A 66 -5.36 -19.21 -0.70
N TYR A 67 -4.52 -20.09 -0.16
CA TYR A 67 -3.41 -20.66 -0.94
C TYR A 67 -3.89 -21.38 -2.20
N SER A 68 -4.99 -22.13 -2.12
CA SER A 68 -5.54 -22.85 -3.27
C SER A 68 -6.10 -21.90 -4.32
N ARG A 69 -6.81 -20.83 -3.91
CA ARG A 69 -7.36 -19.83 -4.84
C ARG A 69 -6.26 -19.03 -5.51
N TYR A 70 -5.27 -18.57 -4.74
CA TYR A 70 -4.14 -17.86 -5.32
C TYR A 70 -3.32 -18.75 -6.25
N TRP A 71 -3.16 -20.03 -5.89
CA TRP A 71 -2.52 -21.01 -6.76
C TRP A 71 -3.31 -21.27 -8.04
N GLU A 72 -4.63 -21.37 -7.97
CA GLU A 72 -5.46 -21.54 -9.16
C GLU A 72 -5.34 -20.37 -10.12
N PHE A 73 -5.30 -19.14 -9.60
CA PHE A 73 -5.02 -17.95 -10.39
C PHE A 73 -3.64 -18.06 -11.10
N LEU A 74 -2.58 -18.38 -10.36
CA LEU A 74 -1.24 -18.53 -10.95
C LEU A 74 -1.16 -19.69 -11.96
N LYS A 75 -1.88 -20.77 -11.72
CA LYS A 75 -1.94 -21.93 -12.61
C LYS A 75 -2.59 -21.60 -13.95
N ASN A 76 -3.59 -20.72 -13.93
CA ASN A 76 -4.36 -20.30 -15.11
C ASN A 76 -3.74 -19.10 -15.83
N THR A 77 -2.56 -18.66 -15.45
CA THR A 77 -1.80 -17.61 -16.14
C THR A 77 -1.10 -18.20 -17.34
N ASP A 78 -1.45 -17.77 -18.57
CA ASP A 78 -0.96 -18.34 -19.80
C ASP A 78 -0.23 -17.34 -20.72
N GLU A 79 -0.51 -16.02 -20.63
CA GLU A 79 0.08 -15.01 -21.48
C GLU A 79 1.16 -14.19 -20.77
N TYR A 80 0.86 -13.67 -19.57
CA TYR A 80 1.82 -12.89 -18.76
C TYR A 80 1.42 -12.83 -17.28
N LEU A 81 2.39 -12.50 -16.42
CA LEU A 81 2.18 -12.19 -15.02
C LEU A 81 2.91 -10.90 -14.65
N LYS A 82 2.20 -9.93 -14.08
CA LYS A 82 2.74 -8.69 -13.54
C LYS A 82 2.52 -8.64 -12.03
N LEU A 83 3.53 -8.21 -11.28
CA LEU A 83 3.51 -8.11 -9.82
C LEU A 83 4.18 -6.83 -9.37
N GLU A 84 3.50 -6.09 -8.49
CA GLU A 84 4.12 -5.10 -7.61
C GLU A 84 3.99 -5.53 -6.16
N THR A 85 5.10 -5.58 -5.43
CA THR A 85 5.08 -5.99 -4.02
C THR A 85 6.25 -5.41 -3.23
N TYR A 86 6.03 -5.20 -1.93
CA TYR A 86 7.08 -4.76 -1.01
C TYR A 86 8.03 -5.90 -0.62
N ASP A 87 7.49 -7.11 -0.40
CA ASP A 87 8.28 -8.26 0.07
C ASP A 87 7.80 -9.59 -0.55
N PHE A 88 8.76 -10.42 -1.01
CA PHE A 88 8.50 -11.70 -1.66
C PHE A 88 9.49 -12.77 -1.17
N THR A 89 9.22 -13.33 -0.01
CA THR A 89 10.09 -14.34 0.64
C THR A 89 9.50 -15.74 0.68
N ASN A 90 8.20 -15.91 0.47
CA ASN A 90 7.50 -17.17 0.60
C ASN A 90 7.94 -18.21 -0.44
N LYS A 91 8.52 -19.31 0.02
CA LYS A 91 9.04 -20.41 -0.82
C LYS A 91 7.96 -21.09 -1.67
N PHE A 92 6.72 -21.16 -1.18
CA PHE A 92 5.61 -21.70 -1.95
C PHE A 92 5.39 -20.87 -3.22
N PHE A 93 5.27 -19.54 -3.09
CA PHE A 93 5.07 -18.69 -4.26
C PHE A 93 6.28 -18.68 -5.19
N LYS A 94 7.51 -18.65 -4.67
CA LYS A 94 8.71 -18.79 -5.50
C LYS A 94 8.65 -20.04 -6.38
N SER A 95 8.25 -21.17 -5.82
CA SER A 95 8.07 -22.43 -6.56
C SER A 95 6.94 -22.34 -7.60
N ARG A 96 5.82 -21.65 -7.29
CA ARG A 96 4.70 -21.50 -8.23
C ARG A 96 5.04 -20.54 -9.38
N PHE A 97 5.80 -19.51 -9.12
CA PHE A 97 6.34 -18.64 -10.18
C PHE A 97 7.30 -19.43 -11.09
N GLN A 98 8.11 -20.32 -10.52
CA GLN A 98 8.94 -21.24 -11.32
C GLN A 98 8.11 -22.13 -12.25
N ASP A 99 6.96 -22.64 -11.80
CA ASP A 99 6.04 -23.42 -12.64
C ASP A 99 5.49 -22.59 -13.83
N ILE A 100 5.24 -21.28 -13.63
CA ILE A 100 4.83 -20.35 -14.68
C ILE A 100 5.97 -20.15 -15.68
N LEU A 101 7.17 -19.87 -15.19
CA LEU A 101 8.38 -19.67 -16.01
C LEU A 101 8.73 -20.92 -16.85
N ASN A 102 8.51 -22.12 -16.30
CA ASN A 102 8.69 -23.39 -17.02
C ASN A 102 7.70 -23.57 -18.18
N ARG A 103 6.59 -22.84 -18.19
CA ARG A 103 5.63 -22.75 -19.30
C ARG A 103 5.97 -21.65 -20.32
N TRP A 104 7.08 -20.95 -20.15
CA TRP A 104 7.56 -19.84 -20.98
C TRP A 104 6.70 -18.58 -20.89
N VAL A 105 5.87 -18.45 -19.86
CA VAL A 105 5.07 -17.25 -19.61
C VAL A 105 5.98 -16.14 -19.07
N PRO A 106 5.97 -14.93 -19.67
CA PRO A 106 6.75 -13.81 -19.17
C PRO A 106 6.23 -13.30 -17.82
N VAL A 107 7.16 -13.00 -16.93
CA VAL A 107 6.86 -12.49 -15.59
C VAL A 107 7.60 -11.17 -15.37
N GLN A 108 6.88 -10.13 -14.95
CA GLN A 108 7.44 -8.84 -14.58
C GLN A 108 7.16 -8.58 -13.08
N ILE A 109 8.19 -8.23 -12.34
CA ILE A 109 8.08 -7.93 -10.91
C ILE A 109 8.75 -6.60 -10.61
N ILE A 110 8.01 -5.67 -10.02
CA ILE A 110 8.55 -4.51 -9.32
C ILE A 110 8.58 -4.84 -7.84
N LEU A 111 9.75 -4.78 -7.22
CA LEU A 111 9.97 -5.15 -5.84
C LEU A 111 10.78 -4.07 -5.11
N GLU A 112 10.39 -3.78 -3.89
CA GLU A 112 11.15 -2.91 -3.00
C GLU A 112 12.59 -3.42 -2.82
N ASN A 113 13.56 -2.54 -3.04
CA ASN A 113 14.98 -2.80 -2.83
C ASN A 113 15.50 -2.09 -1.58
N ASN A 114 14.80 -2.27 -0.47
CA ASN A 114 15.14 -1.59 0.78
C ASN A 114 16.48 -2.09 1.33
N LYS A 115 17.49 -1.24 1.24
CA LYS A 115 18.85 -1.48 1.76
C LYS A 115 18.92 -1.55 3.29
N TYR A 116 17.84 -1.15 3.97
CA TYR A 116 17.75 -1.06 5.43
C TYR A 116 16.93 -2.20 6.06
N GLN A 117 16.53 -3.21 5.27
CA GLN A 117 15.83 -4.36 5.84
C GLN A 117 16.75 -5.13 6.78
N GLU A 118 16.36 -5.24 8.05
CA GLU A 118 17.08 -6.02 9.07
C GLU A 118 17.23 -7.51 8.71
N TYR A 119 16.39 -8.00 7.79
CA TYR A 119 16.24 -9.42 7.43
C TYR A 119 16.81 -9.80 6.05
N GLY A 120 17.58 -8.92 5.43
CA GLY A 120 18.18 -9.16 4.13
C GLY A 120 17.49 -8.44 2.97
N ASN A 121 18.13 -8.41 1.82
CA ASN A 121 17.64 -7.76 0.61
C ASN A 121 16.82 -8.75 -0.22
N THR A 122 15.49 -8.70 -0.11
CA THR A 122 14.58 -9.62 -0.83
C THR A 122 14.66 -9.48 -2.34
N PHE A 123 14.96 -8.30 -2.86
CA PHE A 123 15.20 -8.09 -4.30
C PHE A 123 16.41 -8.89 -4.78
N HIS A 124 17.53 -8.81 -4.08
CA HIS A 124 18.74 -9.57 -4.41
C HIS A 124 18.52 -11.10 -4.28
N ASP A 125 17.78 -11.51 -3.26
CA ASP A 125 17.44 -12.92 -3.05
C ASP A 125 16.58 -13.48 -4.21
N LEU A 126 15.63 -12.68 -4.73
CA LEU A 126 14.83 -13.05 -5.89
C LEU A 126 15.66 -13.08 -7.17
N GLN A 127 16.53 -12.10 -7.40
CA GLN A 127 17.46 -12.12 -8.53
C GLN A 127 18.32 -13.38 -8.52
N THR A 128 18.81 -13.76 -7.36
CA THR A 128 19.62 -14.97 -7.17
C THR A 128 18.80 -16.24 -7.44
N TYR A 129 17.58 -16.30 -6.91
CA TYR A 129 16.69 -17.45 -7.06
C TYR A 129 16.33 -17.71 -8.53
N PHE A 130 16.04 -16.66 -9.31
CA PHE A 130 15.61 -16.73 -10.70
C PHE A 130 16.73 -16.41 -11.71
N THR A 131 17.99 -16.50 -11.31
CA THR A 131 19.17 -16.08 -12.13
C THR A 131 19.19 -16.70 -13.54
N TRP A 132 18.69 -17.93 -13.70
CA TRP A 132 18.76 -18.68 -14.96
C TRP A 132 17.50 -18.57 -15.81
N ASP A 133 16.45 -17.94 -15.32
CA ASP A 133 15.19 -17.79 -16.03
C ASP A 133 15.21 -16.53 -16.90
N LYS A 134 15.02 -16.72 -18.21
CA LYS A 134 15.05 -15.61 -19.18
C LYS A 134 13.71 -14.89 -19.32
N ASN A 135 12.62 -15.52 -18.84
CA ASN A 135 11.27 -15.01 -18.98
C ASN A 135 10.82 -14.20 -17.74
N ILE A 136 11.69 -14.01 -16.75
CA ILE A 136 11.43 -13.13 -15.62
C ILE A 136 12.25 -11.87 -15.74
N GLN A 137 11.61 -10.74 -15.48
CA GLN A 137 12.24 -9.43 -15.38
C GLN A 137 11.94 -8.85 -13.99
N LEU A 138 13.00 -8.46 -13.29
CA LEU A 138 12.92 -7.84 -11.98
C LEU A 138 13.37 -6.40 -12.09
N ARG A 139 12.58 -5.48 -11.56
CA ARG A 139 12.95 -4.08 -11.36
C ARG A 139 12.83 -3.70 -9.89
N SER A 140 13.76 -2.87 -9.44
CA SER A 140 13.67 -2.26 -8.12
C SER A 140 12.94 -0.92 -8.19
N ASP A 141 12.55 -0.41 -7.03
CA ASP A 141 11.98 0.91 -6.82
C ASP A 141 12.97 2.07 -7.03
N GLU A 142 14.29 1.79 -7.13
CA GLU A 142 15.35 2.81 -7.14
C GLU A 142 15.20 3.93 -8.19
N GLN A 143 14.41 3.69 -9.23
CA GLN A 143 14.16 4.65 -10.28
C GLN A 143 12.72 5.17 -10.28
N MET A 144 11.88 4.69 -9.39
CA MET A 144 10.55 5.24 -9.16
C MET A 144 10.66 6.52 -8.31
N TRP A 145 9.79 7.47 -8.62
CA TRP A 145 9.70 8.75 -7.89
C TRP A 145 9.00 8.60 -6.52
N THR A 146 9.08 7.43 -5.91
CA THR A 146 8.46 7.10 -4.63
C THR A 146 9.52 6.66 -3.63
N MET A 147 9.21 6.80 -2.34
CA MET A 147 10.15 6.40 -1.28
C MET A 147 10.24 4.89 -1.16
N TYR A 148 9.09 4.19 -1.27
CA TYR A 148 8.99 2.73 -1.27
C TYR A 148 7.95 2.28 -2.29
N VAL A 149 8.18 1.12 -2.90
CA VAL A 149 7.12 0.34 -3.55
C VAL A 149 6.44 -0.52 -2.50
N HIS A 150 5.33 -0.03 -1.99
CA HIS A 150 4.56 -0.72 -0.96
C HIS A 150 3.22 -1.26 -1.48
N ALA A 151 2.95 -1.13 -2.77
CA ALA A 151 1.84 -1.79 -3.45
C ALA A 151 1.89 -3.32 -3.30
N LYS A 152 0.75 -3.98 -3.38
CA LYS A 152 0.62 -5.43 -3.30
C LYS A 152 -0.45 -5.89 -4.28
N VAL A 153 -0.03 -6.01 -5.54
CA VAL A 153 -0.89 -6.31 -6.68
C VAL A 153 -0.29 -7.44 -7.49
N THR A 154 -1.12 -8.36 -7.94
CA THR A 154 -0.75 -9.38 -8.91
C THR A 154 -1.81 -9.41 -10.01
N LEU A 155 -1.39 -9.40 -11.27
CA LEU A 155 -2.26 -9.32 -12.43
C LEU A 155 -1.77 -10.28 -13.51
N ASN A 156 -2.68 -11.03 -14.11
CA ASN A 156 -2.48 -11.80 -15.34
C ASN A 156 -3.43 -11.29 -16.44
N GLU A 157 -3.49 -11.95 -17.59
CA GLU A 157 -4.31 -11.57 -18.75
C GLU A 157 -5.81 -11.46 -18.46
N ASP A 158 -6.34 -12.20 -17.46
CA ASP A 158 -7.78 -12.33 -17.23
C ASP A 158 -8.26 -11.67 -15.94
N ALA A 159 -7.40 -11.54 -14.93
CA ALA A 159 -7.81 -11.19 -13.58
C ALA A 159 -6.68 -10.56 -12.76
N PHE A 160 -7.03 -10.09 -11.57
CA PHE A 160 -6.06 -9.46 -10.68
C PHE A 160 -6.40 -9.67 -9.20
N TRP A 161 -5.36 -9.54 -8.39
CA TRP A 161 -5.43 -9.45 -6.93
C TRP A 161 -4.94 -8.09 -6.47
N VAL A 162 -5.70 -7.42 -5.59
CA VAL A 162 -5.24 -6.30 -4.75
C VAL A 162 -5.33 -6.77 -3.31
N GLN A 163 -4.28 -6.59 -2.53
CA GLN A 163 -4.21 -7.21 -1.22
C GLN A 163 -3.48 -6.34 -0.18
N THR A 164 -3.71 -6.64 1.10
CA THR A 164 -2.96 -6.03 2.19
C THR A 164 -1.65 -6.78 2.44
N ALA A 165 -1.57 -8.03 2.00
CA ALA A 165 -0.54 -9.02 2.26
C ALA A 165 0.68 -8.87 1.35
N ASN A 166 1.88 -9.00 1.92
CA ASN A 166 3.08 -9.33 1.17
C ASN A 166 3.10 -10.81 0.77
N LEU A 167 3.92 -11.20 -0.20
CA LEU A 167 4.14 -12.61 -0.53
C LEU A 167 5.13 -13.26 0.46
N THR A 168 4.82 -13.19 1.75
CA THR A 168 5.62 -13.73 2.85
C THR A 168 4.91 -14.88 3.54
N LYS A 169 5.67 -15.67 4.32
CA LYS A 169 5.07 -16.74 5.11
C LYS A 169 4.12 -16.19 6.18
N SER A 170 4.52 -15.14 6.89
CA SER A 170 3.69 -14.52 7.94
C SER A 170 2.37 -13.98 7.41
N SER A 171 2.36 -13.33 6.24
CA SER A 171 1.15 -12.82 5.62
C SER A 171 0.15 -13.93 5.25
N PHE A 172 0.62 -15.13 4.93
CA PHE A 172 -0.22 -16.27 4.53
C PHE A 172 -0.43 -17.32 5.62
N GLU A 173 0.12 -17.17 6.83
CA GLU A 173 -0.02 -18.17 7.89
C GLU A 173 -0.43 -17.60 9.25
N SER A 174 -0.13 -16.33 9.55
CA SER A 174 -0.32 -15.81 10.91
C SER A 174 -0.93 -14.42 11.02
N ASN A 175 -0.74 -13.54 10.04
CA ASN A 175 -1.28 -12.19 10.09
C ASN A 175 -2.80 -12.19 9.86
N ARG A 176 -3.46 -11.11 10.26
CA ARG A 176 -4.78 -10.74 9.74
C ARG A 176 -4.57 -9.91 8.47
N GLU A 177 -5.02 -10.43 7.33
CA GLU A 177 -4.90 -9.82 6.02
C GLU A 177 -6.22 -9.88 5.26
N HIS A 178 -6.37 -9.03 4.23
CA HIS A 178 -7.50 -9.07 3.31
C HIS A 178 -7.01 -9.10 1.86
N PHE A 179 -7.78 -9.78 1.03
CA PHE A 179 -7.49 -9.98 -0.38
C PHE A 179 -8.75 -9.67 -1.19
N PHE A 180 -8.54 -9.04 -2.29
CA PHE A 180 -9.55 -8.74 -3.29
C PHE A 180 -9.15 -9.38 -4.61
N TYR A 181 -10.08 -10.10 -5.22
CA TYR A 181 -9.91 -10.74 -6.51
C TYR A 181 -11.02 -10.33 -7.45
N SER A 182 -10.69 -9.95 -8.68
CA SER A 182 -11.67 -9.62 -9.72
C SER A 182 -11.14 -9.93 -11.11
N SER A 183 -12.08 -10.10 -12.04
CA SER A 183 -11.88 -10.15 -13.49
C SER A 183 -12.68 -9.03 -14.20
N ASP A 184 -12.95 -7.93 -13.51
CA ASP A 184 -13.57 -6.76 -14.13
C ASP A 184 -12.62 -6.14 -15.16
N SER A 185 -13.06 -6.08 -16.42
CA SER A 185 -12.21 -5.69 -17.54
C SER A 185 -11.79 -4.22 -17.51
N ASP A 186 -12.68 -3.32 -17.10
CA ASP A 186 -12.39 -1.88 -17.07
C ASP A 186 -11.36 -1.56 -15.99
N PHE A 187 -11.51 -2.20 -14.82
CA PHE A 187 -10.56 -2.02 -13.73
C PHE A 187 -9.24 -2.71 -14.04
N HIS A 188 -9.28 -3.91 -14.62
CA HIS A 188 -8.09 -4.66 -15.05
C HIS A 188 -7.26 -3.83 -16.02
N GLU A 189 -7.85 -3.27 -17.08
CA GLU A 189 -7.17 -2.41 -18.05
C GLU A 189 -6.50 -1.19 -17.39
N SER A 190 -7.19 -0.56 -16.43
CA SER A 190 -6.64 0.58 -15.68
C SER A 190 -5.48 0.17 -14.80
N LEU A 191 -5.58 -0.97 -14.12
CA LEU A 191 -4.52 -1.49 -13.27
C LEU A 191 -3.30 -1.91 -14.09
N GLU A 192 -3.53 -2.52 -15.25
CA GLU A 192 -2.46 -2.89 -16.17
C GLU A 192 -1.72 -1.66 -16.69
N LYS A 193 -2.43 -0.61 -17.13
CA LYS A 193 -1.83 0.67 -17.55
C LYS A 193 -0.98 1.30 -16.44
N LEU A 194 -1.45 1.23 -15.19
CA LEU A 194 -0.69 1.72 -14.04
C LEU A 194 0.61 0.92 -13.85
N LEU A 195 0.54 -0.42 -13.84
CA LEU A 195 1.73 -1.28 -13.69
C LEU A 195 2.72 -1.12 -14.86
N ASP A 196 2.23 -0.89 -16.07
CA ASP A 196 3.08 -0.63 -17.23
C ASP A 196 3.77 0.74 -17.14
N ALA A 197 3.07 1.76 -16.68
CA ALA A 197 3.65 3.08 -16.43
C ALA A 197 4.71 3.03 -15.32
N ASP A 198 4.43 2.34 -14.21
CA ASP A 198 5.39 2.10 -13.14
C ASP A 198 6.59 1.28 -13.65
N TRP A 199 6.37 0.34 -14.55
CA TRP A 199 7.45 -0.44 -15.16
C TRP A 199 8.44 0.40 -15.95
N ILE A 200 8.00 1.45 -16.63
CA ILE A 200 8.86 2.35 -17.43
C ILE A 200 9.15 3.69 -16.75
N TRP A 201 8.65 3.87 -15.50
CA TRP A 201 8.75 5.12 -14.71
C TRP A 201 8.12 6.33 -15.39
N ASP A 202 6.97 6.12 -16.03
CA ASP A 202 6.24 7.18 -16.74
C ASP A 202 5.45 8.08 -15.76
N ASP A 203 5.02 9.23 -16.24
CA ASP A 203 4.21 10.18 -15.48
C ASP A 203 2.75 9.70 -15.38
N LEU A 204 2.35 9.29 -14.19
CA LEU A 204 1.00 8.81 -13.92
C LEU A 204 -0.09 9.88 -14.02
N SER A 205 0.27 11.17 -13.96
CA SER A 205 -0.70 12.28 -14.02
C SER A 205 -1.45 12.35 -15.35
N THR A 206 -0.92 11.69 -16.37
CA THR A 206 -1.52 11.62 -17.73
C THR A 206 -2.47 10.44 -17.90
N LEU A 207 -2.48 9.49 -16.97
CA LEU A 207 -3.30 8.28 -17.07
C LEU A 207 -4.75 8.58 -16.73
N ASN A 208 -5.66 8.09 -17.58
CA ASN A 208 -7.08 8.02 -17.26
C ASN A 208 -7.37 6.69 -16.55
N LEU A 209 -7.29 6.70 -15.21
CA LEU A 209 -7.49 5.54 -14.38
C LEU A 209 -8.97 5.33 -14.03
N HIS A 210 -9.32 4.08 -13.72
CA HIS A 210 -10.67 3.75 -13.25
C HIS A 210 -11.01 4.54 -11.97
N PRO A 211 -12.22 5.10 -11.84
CA PRO A 211 -12.59 6.00 -10.73
C PRO A 211 -12.47 5.35 -9.33
N ASN A 212 -12.56 4.03 -9.26
CA ASN A 212 -12.40 3.30 -8.00
C ASN A 212 -10.93 2.98 -7.65
N LEU A 213 -9.97 3.30 -8.54
CA LEU A 213 -8.56 3.04 -8.30
C LEU A 213 -7.92 4.22 -7.56
N VAL A 214 -7.34 3.94 -6.39
CA VAL A 214 -6.68 4.92 -5.55
C VAL A 214 -5.19 4.62 -5.52
N VAL A 215 -4.38 5.60 -5.92
CA VAL A 215 -2.93 5.44 -6.12
C VAL A 215 -2.16 6.49 -5.33
N CYS A 216 -1.25 6.08 -4.45
CA CYS A 216 -0.34 7.01 -3.79
C CYS A 216 0.98 7.13 -4.58
N PRO A 217 1.59 8.30 -4.57
CA PRO A 217 1.14 9.57 -3.96
C PRO A 217 0.22 10.41 -4.87
N LEU A 218 -0.37 9.81 -5.92
CA LEU A 218 -1.11 10.57 -6.95
C LEU A 218 -2.39 11.21 -6.41
N ASN A 219 -3.27 10.42 -5.72
CA ASN A 219 -4.61 10.87 -5.35
C ASN A 219 -5.09 10.40 -3.97
N CYS A 220 -4.35 9.51 -3.32
CA CYS A 220 -4.87 8.78 -2.16
C CYS A 220 -5.17 9.68 -0.95
N ARG A 221 -4.35 10.68 -0.65
CA ARG A 221 -4.60 11.61 0.46
C ARG A 221 -5.95 12.31 0.29
N GLU A 222 -6.18 12.90 -0.89
CA GLU A 222 -7.40 13.66 -1.16
C GLU A 222 -8.65 12.77 -1.20
N VAL A 223 -8.53 11.56 -1.77
CA VAL A 223 -9.63 10.58 -1.77
C VAL A 223 -10.02 10.20 -0.35
N ILE A 224 -9.05 9.84 0.49
CA ILE A 224 -9.33 9.42 1.87
C ILE A 224 -9.90 10.56 2.69
N LYS A 225 -9.29 11.75 2.62
CA LYS A 225 -9.82 12.95 3.29
C LYS A 225 -11.27 13.23 2.86
N THR A 226 -11.53 13.22 1.55
CA THR A 226 -12.87 13.47 1.03
C THR A 226 -13.89 12.48 1.55
N LEU A 227 -13.55 11.18 1.58
CA LEU A 227 -14.46 10.15 2.11
C LEU A 227 -14.70 10.31 3.60
N LEU A 228 -13.66 10.55 4.39
CA LEU A 228 -13.79 10.73 5.84
C LEU A 228 -14.56 12.02 6.19
N GLU A 229 -14.28 13.13 5.50
CA GLU A 229 -14.97 14.40 5.72
C GLU A 229 -16.47 14.35 5.32
N LYS A 230 -16.80 13.65 4.24
CA LYS A 230 -18.19 13.48 3.76
C LYS A 230 -18.94 12.36 4.49
N ALA A 231 -18.33 11.64 5.42
CA ALA A 231 -19.01 10.63 6.21
C ALA A 231 -20.16 11.24 7.03
N GLU A 232 -21.33 10.62 6.97
CA GLU A 232 -22.57 11.09 7.62
C GLU A 232 -23.11 10.14 8.68
N LYS A 233 -22.76 8.84 8.64
CA LYS A 233 -23.31 7.81 9.51
C LYS A 233 -22.27 7.10 10.35
N SER A 234 -21.25 6.55 9.69
CA SER A 234 -20.29 5.68 10.35
C SER A 234 -18.93 5.63 9.67
N ILE A 235 -17.90 5.42 10.47
CA ILE A 235 -16.53 5.13 9.99
C ILE A 235 -16.03 3.88 10.72
N VAL A 236 -15.69 2.84 9.96
CA VAL A 236 -15.10 1.61 10.47
C VAL A 236 -13.72 1.41 9.86
N ILE A 237 -12.69 1.26 10.69
CA ILE A 237 -11.30 1.13 10.23
C ILE A 237 -10.68 -0.13 10.84
N GLN A 238 -10.09 -0.98 9.99
CA GLN A 238 -9.21 -2.04 10.42
C GLN A 238 -7.88 -1.91 9.68
N THR A 239 -6.85 -1.46 10.37
CA THR A 239 -5.56 -1.14 9.76
C THR A 239 -4.39 -1.50 10.67
N GLN A 240 -3.19 -1.59 10.11
CA GLN A 240 -2.00 -1.87 10.88
C GLN A 240 -1.70 -0.74 11.87
N TYR A 241 -1.65 0.51 11.39
CA TYR A 241 -1.48 1.71 12.23
C TYR A 241 -2.06 2.97 11.58
N ILE A 242 -2.31 3.98 12.41
CA ILE A 242 -2.72 5.33 11.99
C ILE A 242 -1.81 6.32 12.71
N THR A 243 -0.96 7.02 11.94
CA THR A 243 0.03 7.97 12.48
C THR A 243 0.03 9.32 11.74
N ASP A 244 -0.77 9.47 10.68
CA ASP A 244 -0.94 10.74 9.98
C ASP A 244 -1.78 11.70 10.83
N SER A 245 -1.22 12.87 11.18
CA SER A 245 -1.88 13.83 12.08
C SER A 245 -3.16 14.41 11.49
N GLU A 246 -3.21 14.67 10.18
CA GLU A 246 -4.40 15.21 9.53
C GLU A 246 -5.54 14.20 9.54
N ILE A 247 -5.24 12.92 9.26
CA ILE A 247 -6.23 11.84 9.35
C ILE A 247 -6.70 11.65 10.79
N LEU A 248 -5.80 11.69 11.77
CA LEU A 248 -6.16 11.59 13.19
C LEU A 248 -7.09 12.72 13.63
N ASP A 249 -6.82 13.96 13.21
CA ASP A 249 -7.66 15.11 13.51
C ASP A 249 -9.06 15.00 12.91
N ILE A 250 -9.17 14.50 11.66
CA ILE A 250 -10.47 14.24 11.02
C ILE A 250 -11.23 13.16 11.80
N LEU A 251 -10.58 12.03 12.10
CA LEU A 251 -11.20 10.93 12.83
C LEU A 251 -11.65 11.36 14.23
N HIS A 252 -10.84 12.14 14.94
CA HIS A 252 -11.22 12.63 16.27
C HIS A 252 -12.49 13.47 16.20
N ARG A 253 -12.54 14.46 15.35
CA ARG A 253 -13.72 15.32 15.15
C ARG A 253 -14.96 14.50 14.76
N LYS A 254 -14.81 13.56 13.80
CA LYS A 254 -15.91 12.70 13.37
C LYS A 254 -16.38 11.71 14.45
N SER A 255 -15.50 11.31 15.38
CA SER A 255 -15.87 10.42 16.49
C SER A 255 -16.83 11.05 17.51
N GLU A 256 -16.94 12.39 17.51
CA GLU A 256 -17.91 13.11 18.33
C GLU A 256 -19.29 13.22 17.66
N GLU A 257 -19.38 13.00 16.36
CA GLU A 257 -20.56 13.24 15.54
C GLU A 257 -21.28 11.97 15.08
N MET A 258 -20.58 10.82 15.03
CA MET A 258 -21.10 9.60 14.41
C MET A 258 -20.54 8.31 15.01
N ASP A 259 -21.10 7.17 14.60
CA ASP A 259 -20.60 5.86 15.01
C ASP A 259 -19.21 5.58 14.41
N MET A 260 -18.25 5.27 15.28
CA MET A 260 -16.88 4.96 14.87
C MET A 260 -16.34 3.72 15.57
N ALA A 261 -15.63 2.89 14.81
CA ALA A 261 -14.91 1.75 15.35
C ALA A 261 -13.57 1.54 14.64
N ILE A 262 -12.49 1.44 15.39
CA ILE A 262 -11.12 1.31 14.88
C ILE A 262 -10.46 0.08 15.51
N ILE A 263 -9.87 -0.79 14.69
CA ILE A 263 -9.02 -1.90 15.14
C ILE A 263 -7.65 -1.75 14.51
N VAL A 264 -6.61 -1.68 15.34
CA VAL A 264 -5.21 -1.57 14.90
C VAL A 264 -4.36 -2.74 15.38
N ALA A 265 -3.11 -2.81 14.90
CA ALA A 265 -2.15 -3.78 15.43
C ALA A 265 -1.76 -3.44 16.89
N ASP A 266 -1.43 -4.48 17.64
CA ASP A 266 -0.91 -4.34 19.00
C ASP A 266 0.60 -4.06 18.96
N THR A 267 0.93 -2.80 18.62
CA THR A 267 2.31 -2.30 18.49
C THR A 267 2.44 -0.92 19.12
N ASP A 268 3.67 -0.55 19.45
CA ASP A 268 3.99 0.76 20.07
C ASP A 268 3.59 1.94 19.16
N ASP A 269 3.59 1.75 17.83
CA ASP A 269 3.18 2.77 16.85
C ASP A 269 1.73 3.25 17.06
N ASN A 270 0.88 2.42 17.69
CA ASN A 270 -0.51 2.72 17.93
C ASN A 270 -0.79 3.20 19.37
N TYR A 271 0.23 3.37 20.20
CA TYR A 271 0.05 3.75 21.59
C TYR A 271 -0.66 5.12 21.73
N ASP A 272 -0.22 6.10 20.96
CA ASP A 272 -0.82 7.44 20.97
C ASP A 272 -2.26 7.41 20.46
N LEU A 273 -2.54 6.68 19.38
CA LEU A 273 -3.89 6.48 18.86
C LEU A 273 -4.82 5.89 19.94
N ILE A 274 -4.42 4.78 20.57
CA ILE A 274 -5.23 4.11 21.59
C ILE A 274 -5.48 5.01 22.82
N SER A 275 -4.51 5.85 23.18
CA SER A 275 -4.67 6.83 24.26
C SER A 275 -5.54 8.02 23.90
N TYR A 276 -5.65 8.33 22.61
CA TYR A 276 -6.38 9.48 22.06
C TYR A 276 -7.89 9.23 21.91
N PHE A 277 -8.27 7.97 21.65
CA PHE A 277 -9.68 7.58 21.51
C PHE A 277 -10.21 6.81 22.72
N TRP A 278 -11.52 6.82 22.91
CA TRP A 278 -12.16 6.00 23.92
C TRP A 278 -12.02 4.50 23.62
N PRO A 279 -11.91 3.61 24.62
CA PRO A 279 -11.73 2.16 24.40
C PRO A 279 -12.86 1.47 23.63
N TRP A 280 -14.02 2.08 23.52
CA TRP A 280 -15.10 1.56 22.67
C TRP A 280 -14.96 1.97 21.20
N ILE A 281 -14.12 2.98 20.89
CA ILE A 281 -13.83 3.43 19.54
C ILE A 281 -12.59 2.71 19.00
N ALA A 282 -11.44 2.83 19.69
CA ALA A 282 -10.18 2.28 19.21
C ALA A 282 -9.69 1.12 20.09
N ARG A 283 -9.30 0.01 19.46
CA ARG A 283 -8.84 -1.22 20.10
C ARG A 283 -7.67 -1.85 19.36
N THR A 284 -6.91 -2.69 20.06
CA THR A 284 -5.85 -3.50 19.42
C THR A 284 -6.30 -4.94 19.23
N LEU A 285 -6.02 -5.53 18.07
CA LEU A 285 -6.29 -6.94 17.78
C LEU A 285 -5.24 -7.83 18.46
N LYS A 286 -5.69 -8.77 19.30
CA LYS A 286 -4.79 -9.66 20.07
C LYS A 286 -4.63 -11.06 19.47
N THR A 287 -5.54 -11.49 18.61
CA THR A 287 -5.56 -12.87 18.08
C THR A 287 -4.57 -13.08 16.94
N HIS A 288 -4.29 -12.04 16.19
CA HIS A 288 -3.40 -12.03 15.02
C HIS A 288 -2.66 -10.72 14.96
N TYR A 289 -1.48 -10.70 14.34
CA TYR A 289 -0.87 -9.43 13.95
C TYR A 289 -1.76 -8.78 12.88
N ASN A 290 -2.35 -7.64 13.22
CA ASN A 290 -3.25 -6.92 12.32
C ASN A 290 -2.45 -6.18 11.24
N HIS A 291 -2.39 -6.76 10.06
CA HIS A 291 -1.70 -6.18 8.91
C HIS A 291 -2.68 -5.77 7.80
N THR A 292 -3.96 -5.68 8.15
CA THR A 292 -4.99 -5.20 7.22
C THR A 292 -4.85 -3.70 6.95
N LYS A 293 -5.50 -3.23 5.90
CA LYS A 293 -5.63 -1.82 5.54
C LYS A 293 -6.99 -1.65 4.88
N MET A 294 -8.00 -1.41 5.72
CA MET A 294 -9.39 -1.29 5.28
C MET A 294 -10.09 -0.14 5.98
N ILE A 295 -10.90 0.59 5.23
CA ILE A 295 -11.75 1.68 5.72
C ILE A 295 -13.15 1.46 5.11
N LEU A 296 -14.18 1.42 5.95
CA LEU A 296 -15.57 1.43 5.52
C LEU A 296 -16.23 2.73 5.97
N VAL A 297 -16.81 3.49 5.05
CA VAL A 297 -17.52 4.74 5.30
C VAL A 297 -18.98 4.56 4.96
N ASP A 298 -19.86 4.93 5.91
CA ASP A 298 -21.32 4.97 5.78
C ASP A 298 -21.96 3.64 5.34
N GLU A 299 -21.31 2.50 5.68
CA GLU A 299 -21.76 1.18 5.20
C GLU A 299 -21.87 1.08 3.67
N LYS A 300 -21.14 1.94 2.95
CA LYS A 300 -21.30 2.11 1.50
C LYS A 300 -20.00 2.08 0.73
N TYR A 301 -18.93 2.68 1.24
CA TYR A 301 -17.64 2.79 0.57
C TYR A 301 -16.60 2.01 1.35
N LEU A 302 -16.22 0.85 0.84
CA LEU A 302 -15.20 0.00 1.44
C LEU A 302 -13.89 0.15 0.66
N LEU A 303 -12.86 0.67 1.31
CA LEU A 303 -11.52 0.80 0.77
C LEU A 303 -10.67 -0.38 1.23
N LEU A 304 -9.90 -0.95 0.31
CA LEU A 304 -8.95 -2.03 0.57
C LEU A 304 -7.69 -1.85 -0.25
N GLY A 305 -6.53 -2.10 0.35
CA GLY A 305 -5.26 -2.11 -0.38
C GLY A 305 -4.02 -2.15 0.50
N SER A 306 -2.95 -1.53 0.06
CA SER A 306 -1.62 -1.67 0.66
C SER A 306 -1.27 -0.59 1.68
N MET A 307 -1.92 0.58 1.65
CA MET A 307 -1.51 1.79 2.34
C MET A 307 -1.84 1.77 3.84
N ASN A 308 -0.87 2.08 4.67
CA ASN A 308 -1.11 2.48 6.06
C ASN A 308 -1.57 3.95 6.12
N LEU A 309 -2.27 4.32 7.18
CA LEU A 309 -2.69 5.72 7.38
C LEU A 309 -1.56 6.53 8.02
N SER A 310 -0.46 6.67 7.30
CA SER A 310 0.72 7.46 7.69
C SER A 310 1.08 8.46 6.59
N SER A 311 1.70 9.58 6.96
CA SER A 311 2.14 10.59 5.99
C SER A 311 3.07 10.00 4.93
N ASN A 312 3.93 9.06 5.32
CA ASN A 312 4.82 8.40 4.36
C ASN A 312 4.06 7.57 3.33
N SER A 313 3.07 6.77 3.75
CA SER A 313 2.24 6.00 2.82
C SER A 313 1.38 6.89 1.92
N LEU A 314 0.81 7.97 2.49
CA LEU A 314 -0.06 8.87 1.75
C LEU A 314 0.68 9.76 0.72
N ASP A 315 1.91 10.19 1.04
CA ASP A 315 2.59 11.24 0.29
C ASP A 315 3.84 10.78 -0.46
N ASN A 316 4.43 9.64 -0.08
CA ASN A 316 5.76 9.28 -0.57
C ASN A 316 5.85 7.87 -1.17
N ASN A 317 5.04 6.91 -0.71
CA ASN A 317 5.10 5.53 -1.21
C ASN A 317 4.28 5.34 -2.49
N ARG A 318 4.64 4.32 -3.28
CA ARG A 318 3.71 3.70 -4.23
C ARG A 318 2.81 2.74 -3.45
N GLU A 319 1.53 3.10 -3.35
CA GLU A 319 0.48 2.28 -2.76
C GLU A 319 -0.68 2.16 -3.74
N ILE A 320 -1.40 1.05 -3.71
CA ILE A 320 -2.57 0.81 -4.54
C ILE A 320 -3.73 0.36 -3.65
N TRP A 321 -4.85 1.07 -3.76
CA TRP A 321 -6.10 0.77 -3.10
C TRP A 321 -7.27 0.79 -4.07
N ILE A 322 -8.35 0.16 -3.67
CA ILE A 322 -9.59 0.11 -4.43
C ILE A 322 -10.77 0.53 -3.54
N ILE A 323 -11.73 1.24 -4.13
CA ILE A 323 -13.01 1.58 -3.50
C ILE A 323 -14.07 0.62 -3.99
N LEU A 324 -14.77 0.01 -3.08
CA LEU A 324 -15.73 -1.06 -3.30
C LEU A 324 -17.10 -0.63 -2.78
N MET A 325 -18.16 -0.94 -3.54
CA MET A 325 -19.53 -0.51 -3.24
C MET A 325 -20.55 -1.66 -3.26
N ASP A 326 -20.08 -2.90 -3.42
CA ASP A 326 -20.98 -4.05 -3.41
C ASP A 326 -21.45 -4.37 -1.99
N THR A 327 -22.76 -4.31 -1.78
CA THR A 327 -23.39 -4.44 -0.46
C THR A 327 -23.17 -5.80 0.19
N TRP A 328 -23.05 -6.89 -0.59
CA TRP A 328 -22.81 -8.21 -0.05
C TRP A 328 -21.38 -8.33 0.48
N GLN A 329 -20.41 -7.76 -0.22
CA GLN A 329 -19.02 -7.75 0.18
C GLN A 329 -18.80 -6.88 1.43
N ILE A 330 -19.43 -5.71 1.45
CA ILE A 330 -19.44 -4.82 2.61
C ILE A 330 -19.98 -5.55 3.84
N SER A 331 -21.16 -6.18 3.71
CA SER A 331 -21.75 -6.97 4.80
C SER A 331 -20.87 -8.15 5.22
N THR A 332 -20.08 -8.71 4.30
CA THR A 332 -19.11 -9.76 4.63
C THR A 332 -17.95 -9.20 5.45
N PHE A 333 -17.40 -8.04 5.06
CA PHE A 333 -16.37 -7.35 5.84
C PHE A 333 -16.86 -6.98 7.24
N GLU A 334 -18.05 -6.41 7.37
CA GLU A 334 -18.64 -6.04 8.67
C GLU A 334 -18.72 -7.22 9.63
N LYS A 335 -19.13 -8.40 9.14
CA LYS A 335 -19.17 -9.62 9.96
C LYS A 335 -17.78 -10.05 10.44
N TRP A 336 -16.76 -9.90 9.60
CA TRP A 336 -15.38 -10.21 9.97
C TRP A 336 -14.84 -9.18 10.96
N PHE A 337 -15.12 -7.90 10.71
CA PHE A 337 -14.74 -6.83 11.62
C PHE A 337 -15.33 -7.00 13.01
N GLU A 338 -16.62 -7.28 13.12
CA GLU A 338 -17.27 -7.51 14.44
C GLU A 338 -16.69 -8.74 15.16
N LYS A 339 -16.36 -9.79 14.43
CA LYS A 339 -15.66 -10.94 15.03
C LYS A 339 -14.29 -10.57 15.57
N ASP A 340 -13.52 -9.76 14.84
CA ASP A 340 -12.23 -9.28 15.30
C ASP A 340 -12.38 -8.28 16.46
N ARG A 341 -13.39 -7.42 16.42
CA ARG A 341 -13.69 -6.44 17.47
C ARG A 341 -14.00 -7.11 18.83
N VAL A 342 -14.73 -8.21 18.83
CA VAL A 342 -15.00 -8.99 20.06
C VAL A 342 -13.68 -9.53 20.66
N ASN A 343 -12.68 -9.81 19.83
CA ASN A 343 -11.37 -10.33 20.23
C ASN A 343 -10.30 -9.25 20.41
N SER A 344 -10.69 -7.97 20.39
CA SER A 344 -9.83 -6.81 20.54
C SER A 344 -10.02 -6.17 21.93
N ILE A 345 -8.98 -5.52 22.45
CA ILE A 345 -8.98 -4.81 23.75
C ILE A 345 -8.49 -3.37 23.59
#